data_ae1f459c1b3063496c7118282a1ce7b9
#
_entry.id   ae1f459c1b3063496c7118282a1ce7b9
#
_cell.length_a   1.000
_cell.length_b   1.000
_cell.length_c   1.000
_cell.angle_alpha   90.00
_cell.angle_beta   90.00
_cell.angle_gamma   90.00
#
_symmetry.space_group_name_H-M   'P 1'
#
loop_
_entity.id
_entity.type
_entity.pdbx_description
1 polymer ?
#
loop_
_entity_poly.entity_id
_entity_poly.type
_entity_poly.pdbx_seq_one_letter_code
_entity_poly.pdbx_strand_id
1 'polypeptide(L)'
;PYFCNGINSGYSMSNLTNSPSWLALEEHFNKVQNIHLKDLFKDDNRFDEFSVGLNDILLDFSKNRITSETFKLLVDLAKETGVEVGIKAMFLGHEINITEKRSVLHTALRNRSNTPVIVNGKDVMPQINEVLNQMRIFTKKVRSGEWKGFSGKSITDVVNIGIGGSDLGPLMVSEALKPYGGDHLKV
;
A
#
# COMPACT_ATOMS: atom_id res chain seq x y z
N PRO A 1 -22.74 14.54 -5.32
CA PRO A 1 -22.40 15.75 -4.54
C PRO A 1 -22.53 15.55 -3.01
N TYR A 2 -23.02 14.41 -2.50
CA TYR A 2 -23.37 14.22 -1.08
C TYR A 2 -22.34 13.46 -0.24
N PHE A 3 -21.24 12.97 -0.82
CA PHE A 3 -20.29 12.13 -0.08
C PHE A 3 -19.02 12.83 0.44
N CYS A 4 -18.74 14.07 -0.01
CA CYS A 4 -17.56 14.79 0.50
C CYS A 4 -17.76 15.40 1.91
N ASN A 5 -18.99 15.57 2.35
CA ASN A 5 -19.25 16.13 3.69
C ASN A 5 -19.04 15.14 4.84
N GLY A 6 -18.91 13.85 4.58
CA GLY A 6 -18.74 12.84 5.62
C GLY A 6 -17.28 12.59 6.05
N ILE A 7 -16.31 12.93 5.20
CA ILE A 7 -14.88 12.71 5.53
C ILE A 7 -14.33 13.89 6.35
N ASN A 8 -14.93 15.08 6.21
CA ASN A 8 -14.52 16.29 6.96
C ASN A 8 -15.25 16.48 8.29
N SER A 9 -16.20 15.62 8.66
CA SER A 9 -16.93 15.77 9.92
C SER A 9 -16.19 15.04 11.05
N GLY A 10 -15.15 15.66 11.58
CA GLY A 10 -14.97 15.63 13.03
C GLY A 10 -14.07 14.58 13.64
N TYR A 11 -13.24 13.84 12.93
CA TYR A 11 -12.17 13.08 13.60
C TYR A 11 -10.95 13.97 13.84
N SER A 12 -11.07 14.85 14.81
CA SER A 12 -9.91 15.42 15.50
C SER A 12 -9.20 14.27 16.22
N MET A 13 -7.86 14.18 16.13
CA MET A 13 -7.08 13.22 16.92
C MET A 13 -7.42 13.26 18.42
N SER A 14 -7.92 14.39 18.93
CA SER A 14 -8.42 14.58 20.29
C SER A 14 -9.66 13.75 20.64
N ASN A 15 -10.42 13.27 19.65
CA ASN A 15 -11.62 12.45 19.91
C ASN A 15 -11.39 10.95 19.77
N LEU A 16 -10.29 10.52 19.14
CA LEU A 16 -9.99 9.10 18.91
C LEU A 16 -9.89 8.33 20.21
N THR A 17 -9.08 8.82 21.15
CA THR A 17 -8.84 8.17 22.45
C THR A 17 -10.05 8.18 23.40
N ASN A 18 -11.09 8.92 23.06
CA ASN A 18 -12.37 8.95 23.77
C ASN A 18 -13.46 8.11 23.08
N SER A 19 -13.12 7.47 21.97
CA SER A 19 -14.10 6.65 21.24
C SER A 19 -14.37 5.33 21.99
N PRO A 20 -15.61 4.79 21.91
CA PRO A 20 -15.97 3.54 22.55
C PRO A 20 -15.03 2.38 22.19
N SER A 21 -14.63 2.24 20.93
CA SER A 21 -13.73 1.17 20.50
C SER A 21 -12.31 1.34 21.05
N TRP A 22 -11.83 2.58 21.17
CA TRP A 22 -10.53 2.83 21.82
C TRP A 22 -10.55 2.46 23.31
N LEU A 23 -11.57 2.92 24.03
CA LEU A 23 -11.71 2.62 25.47
C LEU A 23 -11.85 1.12 25.72
N ALA A 24 -12.57 0.39 24.86
CA ALA A 24 -12.66 -1.06 24.93
C ALA A 24 -11.30 -1.75 24.71
N LEU A 25 -10.46 -1.22 23.80
CA LEU A 25 -9.08 -1.71 23.61
C LEU A 25 -8.20 -1.43 24.83
N GLU A 26 -8.32 -0.28 25.47
CA GLU A 26 -7.58 0.04 26.70
C GLU A 26 -7.97 -0.89 27.84
N GLU A 27 -9.27 -1.17 28.03
CA GLU A 27 -9.73 -2.16 29.00
C GLU A 27 -9.20 -3.56 28.68
N HIS A 28 -9.28 -3.95 27.41
CA HIS A 28 -8.78 -5.24 26.94
C HIS A 28 -7.27 -5.38 27.14
N PHE A 29 -6.49 -4.31 26.92
CA PHE A 29 -5.04 -4.30 27.15
C PHE A 29 -4.68 -4.74 28.57
N ASN A 30 -5.43 -4.29 29.59
CA ASN A 30 -5.20 -4.68 30.98
C ASN A 30 -5.33 -6.21 31.19
N LYS A 31 -6.14 -6.90 30.38
CA LYS A 31 -6.31 -8.35 30.42
C LYS A 31 -5.17 -9.10 29.71
N VAL A 32 -4.64 -8.55 28.62
CA VAL A 32 -3.72 -9.26 27.72
C VAL A 32 -2.26 -8.82 27.82
N GLN A 33 -1.94 -7.73 28.51
CA GLN A 33 -0.59 -7.15 28.57
C GLN A 33 0.50 -8.12 29.03
N ASN A 34 0.14 -9.11 29.85
CA ASN A 34 1.06 -10.10 30.42
C ASN A 34 1.06 -11.44 29.68
N ILE A 35 0.25 -11.59 28.61
CA ILE A 35 0.22 -12.82 27.83
C ILE A 35 1.53 -12.97 27.07
N HIS A 36 2.19 -14.12 27.21
CA HIS A 36 3.39 -14.43 26.47
C HIS A 36 3.04 -15.10 25.12
N LEU A 37 3.71 -14.68 24.05
CA LEU A 37 3.43 -15.20 22.71
C LEU A 37 3.51 -16.73 22.63
N LYS A 38 4.47 -17.36 23.32
CA LYS A 38 4.59 -18.83 23.41
C LYS A 38 3.35 -19.51 23.98
N ASP A 39 2.59 -18.82 24.84
CA ASP A 39 1.38 -19.40 25.43
C ASP A 39 0.22 -19.35 24.43
N LEU A 40 0.20 -18.34 23.56
CA LEU A 40 -0.73 -18.26 22.44
C LEU A 40 -0.51 -19.35 21.39
N PHE A 41 0.75 -19.80 21.23
CA PHE A 41 1.09 -20.91 20.32
C PHE A 41 0.86 -22.31 20.90
N LYS A 42 0.26 -22.43 22.09
CA LYS A 42 -0.29 -23.70 22.56
C LYS A 42 -1.59 -24.09 21.88
N ASP A 43 -2.22 -23.13 21.18
CA ASP A 43 -3.37 -23.36 20.32
C ASP A 43 -2.88 -23.76 18.92
N ASP A 44 -3.11 -25.01 18.56
CA ASP A 44 -2.68 -25.58 17.28
C ASP A 44 -3.38 -24.92 16.07
N ASN A 45 -4.55 -24.30 16.27
CA ASN A 45 -5.30 -23.61 15.21
C ASN A 45 -4.87 -22.16 15.02
N ARG A 46 -3.93 -21.65 15.80
CA ARG A 46 -3.56 -20.24 15.81
C ARG A 46 -3.12 -19.72 14.43
N PHE A 47 -2.36 -20.52 13.68
CA PHE A 47 -1.95 -20.12 12.33
C PHE A 47 -3.15 -19.92 11.41
N ASP A 48 -4.10 -20.86 11.41
CA ASP A 48 -5.28 -20.80 10.55
C ASP A 48 -6.18 -19.62 10.93
N GLU A 49 -6.31 -19.33 12.22
CA GLU A 49 -7.11 -18.20 12.72
C GLU A 49 -6.47 -16.84 12.39
N PHE A 50 -5.13 -16.75 12.45
CA PHE A 50 -4.39 -15.49 12.29
C PHE A 50 -3.57 -15.46 11.01
N SER A 51 -4.07 -16.05 9.96
CA SER A 51 -3.54 -15.91 8.60
C SER A 51 -4.66 -15.71 7.58
N VAL A 52 -4.33 -15.08 6.47
CA VAL A 52 -5.26 -14.90 5.36
C VAL A 52 -4.54 -15.01 4.04
N GLY A 53 -5.11 -15.79 3.13
CA GLY A 53 -4.60 -15.95 1.77
C GLY A 53 -5.37 -15.12 0.77
N LEU A 54 -4.66 -14.49 -0.16
CA LEU A 54 -5.24 -13.81 -1.31
C LEU A 54 -4.41 -14.16 -2.54
N ASN A 55 -4.94 -15.02 -3.41
CA ASN A 55 -4.21 -15.60 -4.55
C ASN A 55 -2.88 -16.24 -4.06
N ASP A 56 -1.75 -15.77 -4.57
CA ASP A 56 -0.41 -16.27 -4.20
C ASP A 56 0.21 -15.52 -3.02
N ILE A 57 -0.54 -14.65 -2.33
CA ILE A 57 -0.07 -13.89 -1.18
C ILE A 57 -0.66 -14.48 0.08
N LEU A 58 0.20 -14.85 1.03
CA LEU A 58 -0.17 -15.25 2.39
C LEU A 58 0.23 -14.13 3.36
N LEU A 59 -0.74 -13.63 4.12
CA LEU A 59 -0.49 -12.75 5.26
C LEU A 59 -0.61 -13.58 6.54
N ASP A 60 0.51 -13.85 7.19
CA ASP A 60 0.60 -14.49 8.50
C ASP A 60 0.82 -13.43 9.58
N PHE A 61 -0.17 -13.22 10.42
CA PHE A 61 -0.09 -12.35 11.60
C PHE A 61 -0.25 -13.11 12.93
N SER A 62 -0.08 -14.44 12.90
CA SER A 62 -0.15 -15.32 14.08
C SER A 62 0.91 -14.98 15.13
N LYS A 63 2.04 -14.35 14.71
CA LYS A 63 3.14 -13.94 15.60
C LYS A 63 2.91 -12.58 16.27
N ASN A 64 1.79 -11.91 16.00
CA ASN A 64 1.38 -10.75 16.79
C ASN A 64 0.83 -11.20 18.14
N ARG A 65 1.10 -10.45 19.21
CA ARG A 65 0.60 -10.76 20.55
C ARG A 65 -0.85 -10.27 20.70
N ILE A 66 -1.76 -10.94 20.01
CA ILE A 66 -3.19 -10.65 19.95
C ILE A 66 -3.99 -11.93 20.16
N THR A 67 -5.21 -11.78 20.65
CA THR A 67 -6.24 -12.83 20.73
C THR A 67 -7.35 -12.53 19.72
N SER A 68 -8.29 -13.45 19.52
CA SER A 68 -9.48 -13.24 18.68
C SER A 68 -10.30 -12.03 19.16
N GLU A 69 -10.41 -11.83 20.48
CA GLU A 69 -11.04 -10.63 21.05
C GLU A 69 -10.28 -9.36 20.70
N THR A 70 -8.93 -9.37 20.80
CA THR A 70 -8.10 -8.23 20.39
C THR A 70 -8.33 -7.89 18.91
N PHE A 71 -8.32 -8.90 18.03
CA PHE A 71 -8.54 -8.70 16.60
C PHE A 71 -9.91 -8.10 16.30
N LYS A 72 -10.96 -8.62 16.97
CA LYS A 72 -12.31 -8.06 16.85
C LYS A 72 -12.36 -6.58 17.25
N LEU A 73 -11.80 -6.23 18.39
CA LEU A 73 -11.77 -4.83 18.87
C LEU A 73 -10.99 -3.90 17.96
N LEU A 74 -9.88 -4.37 17.35
CA LEU A 74 -9.13 -3.60 16.34
C LEU A 74 -9.96 -3.36 15.08
N VAL A 75 -10.72 -4.35 14.63
CA VAL A 75 -11.64 -4.21 13.49
C VAL A 75 -12.79 -3.25 13.81
N ASP A 76 -13.33 -3.31 15.03
CA ASP A 76 -14.38 -2.39 15.47
C ASP A 76 -13.85 -0.94 15.52
N LEU A 77 -12.61 -0.73 15.99
CA LEU A 77 -11.95 0.58 15.93
C LEU A 77 -11.78 1.06 14.48
N ALA A 78 -11.32 0.20 13.59
CA ALA A 78 -11.16 0.56 12.17
C ALA A 78 -12.48 0.97 11.51
N LYS A 79 -13.59 0.30 11.86
CA LYS A 79 -14.94 0.67 11.40
C LYS A 79 -15.39 2.00 11.99
N GLU A 80 -15.25 2.18 13.30
CA GLU A 80 -15.64 3.40 13.99
C GLU A 80 -14.87 4.62 13.47
N THR A 81 -13.59 4.47 13.18
CA THR A 81 -12.74 5.53 12.62
C THR A 81 -12.90 5.75 11.11
N GLY A 82 -13.79 5.01 10.47
CA GLY A 82 -14.15 5.22 9.06
C GLY A 82 -13.10 4.73 8.05
N VAL A 83 -12.23 3.78 8.42
CA VAL A 83 -11.20 3.23 7.51
C VAL A 83 -11.81 2.71 6.22
N GLU A 84 -12.96 2.01 6.27
CA GLU A 84 -13.65 1.51 5.08
C GLU A 84 -14.09 2.65 4.14
N VAL A 85 -14.62 3.72 4.72
CA VAL A 85 -15.02 4.92 3.97
C VAL A 85 -13.80 5.57 3.32
N GLY A 86 -12.69 5.68 4.05
CA GLY A 86 -11.42 6.19 3.53
C GLY A 86 -10.88 5.35 2.37
N ILE A 87 -10.93 4.03 2.47
CA ILE A 87 -10.53 3.12 1.38
C ILE A 87 -11.39 3.36 0.14
N LYS A 88 -12.71 3.39 0.26
CA LYS A 88 -13.62 3.66 -0.86
C LYS A 88 -13.33 5.02 -1.51
N ALA A 89 -13.15 6.06 -0.69
CA ALA A 89 -12.82 7.39 -1.17
C ALA A 89 -11.48 7.44 -1.94
N MET A 90 -10.47 6.71 -1.46
CA MET A 90 -9.18 6.58 -2.13
C MET A 90 -9.32 5.96 -3.53
N PHE A 91 -10.06 4.86 -3.65
CA PHE A 91 -10.28 4.20 -4.95
C PHE A 91 -11.14 5.03 -5.92
N LEU A 92 -12.01 5.88 -5.40
CA LEU A 92 -12.84 6.79 -6.19
C LEU A 92 -12.11 8.07 -6.62
N GLY A 93 -10.86 8.28 -6.18
CA GLY A 93 -10.06 9.45 -6.51
C GLY A 93 -10.44 10.71 -5.72
N HIS A 94 -11.09 10.57 -4.57
CA HIS A 94 -11.40 11.72 -3.72
C HIS A 94 -10.13 12.32 -3.08
N GLU A 95 -10.19 13.58 -2.70
CA GLU A 95 -9.09 14.31 -2.05
C GLU A 95 -8.94 13.90 -0.58
N ILE A 96 -8.40 12.70 -0.33
CA ILE A 96 -8.19 12.16 1.02
C ILE A 96 -6.88 12.62 1.66
N ASN A 97 -5.94 13.17 0.89
CA ASN A 97 -4.77 13.84 1.45
C ASN A 97 -5.15 15.26 1.85
N ILE A 98 -5.64 15.39 3.08
CA ILE A 98 -6.19 16.66 3.60
C ILE A 98 -5.13 17.74 3.80
N THR A 99 -3.86 17.35 4.04
CA THR A 99 -2.76 18.29 4.26
C THR A 99 -2.32 18.96 2.97
N GLU A 100 -2.32 18.24 1.86
CA GLU A 100 -1.92 18.74 0.55
C GLU A 100 -3.13 19.01 -0.37
N LYS A 101 -4.34 18.75 0.12
CA LYS A 101 -5.62 18.96 -0.60
C LYS A 101 -5.62 18.32 -1.99
N ARG A 102 -5.28 17.04 -2.04
CA ARG A 102 -5.24 16.27 -3.30
C ARG A 102 -5.66 14.82 -3.12
N SER A 103 -5.99 14.19 -4.23
CA SER A 103 -6.25 12.75 -4.33
C SER A 103 -4.97 11.96 -4.12
N VAL A 104 -5.14 10.69 -3.70
CA VAL A 104 -4.06 9.70 -3.56
C VAL A 104 -4.26 8.66 -4.67
N LEU A 105 -3.41 8.70 -5.70
CA LEU A 105 -3.65 8.00 -6.97
C LEU A 105 -2.75 6.76 -7.21
N HIS A 106 -2.03 6.28 -6.22
CA HIS A 106 -1.22 5.07 -6.39
C HIS A 106 -2.07 3.81 -6.70
N THR A 107 -3.34 3.78 -6.33
CA THR A 107 -4.30 2.75 -6.76
C THR A 107 -4.61 2.85 -8.24
N ALA A 108 -4.77 4.06 -8.78
CA ALA A 108 -4.99 4.29 -10.20
C ALA A 108 -3.79 3.87 -11.06
N LEU A 109 -2.55 4.08 -10.57
CA LEU A 109 -1.33 3.62 -11.23
C LEU A 109 -1.26 2.08 -11.40
N ARG A 110 -1.99 1.34 -10.56
CA ARG A 110 -2.05 -0.14 -10.56
C ARG A 110 -3.34 -0.68 -11.16
N ASN A 111 -4.23 0.21 -11.59
CA ASN A 111 -5.52 -0.15 -12.18
C ASN A 111 -5.33 -0.72 -13.60
N ARG A 112 -5.39 -2.05 -13.72
CA ARG A 112 -5.26 -2.76 -15.00
C ARG A 112 -6.58 -2.92 -15.74
N SER A 113 -7.71 -2.72 -15.06
CA SER A 113 -9.04 -2.78 -15.67
C SER A 113 -9.39 -1.54 -16.49
N ASN A 114 -8.63 -0.45 -16.32
CA ASN A 114 -8.92 0.87 -16.87
C ASN A 114 -10.29 1.43 -16.48
N THR A 115 -10.86 0.95 -15.38
CA THR A 115 -12.06 1.57 -14.81
C THR A 115 -11.75 3.06 -14.55
N PRO A 116 -12.60 4.00 -15.01
CA PRO A 116 -12.35 5.42 -14.85
C PRO A 116 -12.13 5.80 -13.38
N VAL A 117 -11.12 6.61 -13.13
CA VAL A 117 -10.86 7.25 -11.83
C VAL A 117 -11.03 8.75 -11.99
N ILE A 118 -12.09 9.30 -11.40
CA ILE A 118 -12.48 10.69 -11.63
C ILE A 118 -11.90 11.59 -10.56
N VAL A 119 -11.03 12.51 -10.97
CA VAL A 119 -10.46 13.55 -10.11
C VAL A 119 -10.87 14.91 -10.69
N ASN A 120 -11.54 15.72 -9.88
CA ASN A 120 -12.03 17.05 -10.30
C ASN A 120 -12.82 17.02 -11.63
N GLY A 121 -13.69 16.01 -11.79
CA GLY A 121 -14.51 15.83 -12.99
C GLY A 121 -13.79 15.27 -14.22
N LYS A 122 -12.51 14.87 -14.10
CA LYS A 122 -11.67 14.39 -15.19
C LYS A 122 -11.21 12.96 -14.94
N ASP A 123 -11.34 12.09 -15.92
CA ASP A 123 -10.74 10.75 -15.85
C ASP A 123 -9.20 10.85 -15.97
N VAL A 124 -8.49 10.33 -14.97
CA VAL A 124 -7.01 10.36 -14.94
C VAL A 124 -6.37 9.15 -15.63
N MET A 125 -7.13 8.10 -15.94
CA MET A 125 -6.59 6.88 -16.52
C MET A 125 -5.91 7.07 -17.88
N PRO A 126 -6.44 7.89 -18.81
CA PRO A 126 -5.75 8.16 -20.08
C PRO A 126 -4.34 8.72 -19.89
N GLN A 127 -4.14 9.69 -19.01
CA GLN A 127 -2.83 10.27 -18.73
C GLN A 127 -1.88 9.25 -18.06
N ILE A 128 -2.38 8.44 -17.14
CA ILE A 128 -1.59 7.38 -16.51
C ILE A 128 -1.11 6.38 -17.56
N ASN A 129 -1.98 5.93 -18.45
CA ASN A 129 -1.63 5.00 -19.52
C ASN A 129 -0.62 5.59 -20.50
N GLU A 130 -0.72 6.87 -20.80
CA GLU A 130 0.26 7.57 -21.64
C GLU A 130 1.66 7.52 -21.02
N VAL A 131 1.79 7.88 -19.73
CA VAL A 131 3.09 7.82 -19.02
C VAL A 131 3.62 6.39 -18.96
N LEU A 132 2.79 5.41 -18.65
CA LEU A 132 3.21 3.99 -18.66
C LEU A 132 3.69 3.54 -20.04
N ASN A 133 3.07 4.04 -21.13
CA ASN A 133 3.51 3.75 -22.48
C ASN A 133 4.83 4.44 -22.83
N GLN A 134 5.04 5.68 -22.41
CA GLN A 134 6.32 6.38 -22.55
C GLN A 134 7.45 5.62 -21.84
N MET A 135 7.21 5.16 -20.60
CA MET A 135 8.17 4.33 -19.87
C MET A 135 8.50 3.02 -20.62
N ARG A 136 7.50 2.37 -21.19
CA ARG A 136 7.68 1.14 -21.98
C ARG A 136 8.52 1.39 -23.24
N ILE A 137 8.25 2.47 -23.97
CA ILE A 137 8.99 2.85 -25.18
C ILE A 137 10.44 3.15 -24.82
N PHE A 138 10.68 3.96 -23.78
CA PHE A 138 12.03 4.30 -23.33
C PHE A 138 12.82 3.05 -22.89
N THR A 139 12.21 2.20 -22.07
CA THR A 139 12.83 0.93 -21.64
C THR A 139 13.20 0.05 -22.83
N LYS A 140 12.33 -0.07 -23.85
CA LYS A 140 12.64 -0.82 -25.07
C LYS A 140 13.85 -0.25 -25.81
N LYS A 141 13.93 1.07 -25.95
CA LYS A 141 15.06 1.73 -26.63
C LYS A 141 16.38 1.51 -25.91
N VAL A 142 16.38 1.58 -24.57
CA VAL A 142 17.59 1.29 -23.78
C VAL A 142 17.98 -0.18 -23.93
N ARG A 143 17.04 -1.10 -23.77
CA ARG A 143 17.29 -2.56 -23.84
C ARG A 143 17.70 -3.03 -25.22
N SER A 144 17.20 -2.42 -26.30
CA SER A 144 17.61 -2.74 -27.69
C SER A 144 18.96 -2.13 -28.09
N GLY A 145 19.50 -1.22 -27.25
CA GLY A 145 20.68 -0.45 -27.59
C GLY A 145 20.43 0.66 -28.64
N GLU A 146 19.17 0.95 -28.97
CA GLU A 146 18.79 2.10 -29.81
C GLU A 146 19.11 3.43 -29.10
N TRP A 147 18.85 3.49 -27.78
CA TRP A 147 19.23 4.64 -26.97
C TRP A 147 20.72 4.61 -26.70
N LYS A 148 21.42 5.65 -27.14
CA LYS A 148 22.87 5.79 -27.00
C LYS A 148 23.22 6.81 -25.93
N GLY A 149 24.34 6.59 -25.25
CA GLY A 149 24.99 7.60 -24.43
C GLY A 149 25.61 8.72 -25.28
N PHE A 150 26.10 9.78 -24.60
CA PHE A 150 26.75 10.91 -25.27
C PHE A 150 27.90 10.48 -26.20
N SER A 151 28.64 9.43 -25.83
CA SER A 151 29.74 8.88 -26.64
C SER A 151 29.30 8.02 -27.83
N GLY A 152 27.99 7.90 -28.12
CA GLY A 152 27.43 7.03 -29.14
C GLY A 152 27.42 5.54 -28.81
N LYS A 153 27.86 5.17 -27.61
CA LYS A 153 27.83 3.77 -27.11
C LYS A 153 26.46 3.41 -26.53
N SER A 154 26.12 2.12 -26.59
CA SER A 154 24.93 1.60 -25.92
C SER A 154 25.06 1.72 -24.39
N ILE A 155 23.95 1.86 -23.72
CA ILE A 155 23.90 1.82 -22.25
C ILE A 155 24.11 0.38 -21.79
N THR A 156 25.01 0.18 -20.85
CA THR A 156 25.33 -1.12 -20.24
C THR A 156 25.05 -1.16 -18.75
N ASP A 157 25.01 -0.01 -18.12
CA ASP A 157 24.86 0.12 -16.68
C ASP A 157 23.79 1.18 -16.36
N VAL A 158 22.92 0.87 -15.40
CA VAL A 158 21.91 1.77 -14.83
C VAL A 158 22.23 1.95 -13.37
N VAL A 159 22.52 3.17 -12.95
CA VAL A 159 22.86 3.48 -11.55
C VAL A 159 21.66 4.16 -10.91
N ASN A 160 21.10 3.49 -9.87
CA ASN A 160 20.11 4.12 -9.00
C ASN A 160 20.83 4.84 -7.86
N ILE A 161 20.47 6.10 -7.66
CA ILE A 161 21.00 6.91 -6.54
C ILE A 161 19.83 7.28 -5.66
N GLY A 162 19.88 6.85 -4.40
CA GLY A 162 18.80 7.11 -3.46
C GLY A 162 19.18 6.75 -2.03
N ILE A 163 18.30 7.11 -1.10
CA ILE A 163 18.41 6.75 0.31
C ILE A 163 17.04 6.28 0.80
N GLY A 164 17.03 5.28 1.69
CA GLY A 164 15.78 4.72 2.23
C GLY A 164 14.83 4.23 1.13
N GLY A 165 13.62 4.78 1.06
CA GLY A 165 12.60 4.36 0.08
C GLY A 165 12.98 4.58 -1.38
N SER A 166 13.90 5.48 -1.68
CA SER A 166 14.40 5.71 -3.04
C SER A 166 15.43 4.66 -3.49
N ASP A 167 16.00 3.91 -2.56
CA ASP A 167 16.99 2.87 -2.82
C ASP A 167 16.45 1.46 -2.60
N LEU A 168 15.85 1.20 -1.44
CA LEU A 168 15.46 -0.15 -1.02
C LEU A 168 14.46 -0.83 -1.96
N GLY A 169 13.50 -0.10 -2.49
CA GLY A 169 12.54 -0.63 -3.47
C GLY A 169 13.18 -1.03 -4.79
N PRO A 170 13.92 -0.12 -5.47
CA PRO A 170 14.69 -0.45 -6.67
C PRO A 170 15.68 -1.59 -6.47
N LEU A 171 16.45 -1.59 -5.37
CA LEU A 171 17.40 -2.66 -5.04
C LEU A 171 16.68 -4.02 -4.91
N MET A 172 15.62 -4.07 -4.09
CA MET A 172 14.84 -5.30 -3.89
C MET A 172 14.31 -5.88 -5.21
N VAL A 173 13.73 -5.02 -6.07
CA VAL A 173 13.17 -5.46 -7.35
C VAL A 173 14.26 -5.93 -8.29
N SER A 174 15.40 -5.20 -8.37
CA SER A 174 16.53 -5.56 -9.22
C SER A 174 17.12 -6.91 -8.83
N GLU A 175 17.34 -7.16 -7.54
CA GLU A 175 17.87 -8.44 -7.06
C GLU A 175 16.85 -9.60 -7.21
N ALA A 176 15.57 -9.35 -6.87
CA ALA A 176 14.53 -10.38 -6.99
C ALA A 176 14.27 -10.81 -8.44
N LEU A 177 14.37 -9.88 -9.40
CA LEU A 177 14.11 -10.13 -10.81
C LEU A 177 15.36 -10.39 -11.64
N LYS A 178 16.54 -10.43 -11.04
CA LYS A 178 17.81 -10.69 -11.70
C LYS A 178 17.81 -11.92 -12.62
N PRO A 179 17.21 -13.07 -12.25
CA PRO A 179 17.13 -14.24 -13.13
C PRO A 179 16.33 -14.00 -14.43
N TYR A 180 15.50 -12.96 -14.47
CA TYR A 180 14.70 -12.59 -15.63
C TYR A 180 15.30 -11.41 -16.40
N GLY A 181 16.43 -10.88 -15.96
CA GLY A 181 17.19 -9.81 -16.61
C GLY A 181 17.92 -10.31 -17.84
N GLY A 182 18.32 -9.39 -18.73
CA GLY A 182 19.24 -9.68 -19.83
C GLY A 182 20.69 -9.43 -19.38
N ASP A 183 21.64 -10.16 -19.95
CA ASP A 183 23.05 -10.13 -19.55
C ASP A 183 23.78 -8.81 -19.93
N HIS A 184 23.20 -7.99 -20.79
CA HIS A 184 23.85 -6.79 -21.34
C HIS A 184 23.57 -5.50 -20.56
N LEU A 185 22.63 -5.51 -19.63
CA LEU A 185 22.28 -4.39 -18.75
C LEU A 185 22.44 -4.79 -17.29
N LYS A 186 23.23 -4.01 -16.57
CA LYS A 186 23.38 -4.12 -15.11
C LYS A 186 22.61 -2.99 -14.45
N VAL A 187 21.92 -3.30 -13.35
CA VAL A 187 21.17 -2.33 -12.53
C VAL A 187 21.72 -2.36 -11.12
#